data_1ff0e2eb50cb53014ff17c82089916ec
#
_entry.id   1ff0e2eb50cb53014ff17c82089916ec
#
_cell.length_a   1.000
_cell.length_b   1.000
_cell.length_c   1.000
_cell.angle_alpha   90.00
_cell.angle_beta   90.00
_cell.angle_gamma   90.00
#
_symmetry.space_group_name_H-M   'P 1'
#
loop_
_entity.id
_entity.type
_entity.pdbx_description
1 polymer ?
#
loop_
_entity_poly.entity_id
_entity_poly.type
_entity_poly.pdbx_seq_one_letter_code
_entity_poly.pdbx_strand_id
1 'polypeptide(L)'
;MAKRISLTQYLVEQQREHGRIPGQLRLLIEVVARACKRIAISVNKGALGEVLGSADTENVQGEVQKKLDVISNEVLIEANEWGGHLAAMASEEMDTIHLVPNRYPQGEYLLLFDPLDGSSNIDVNVSIGTIFSVLKKVGHHHGVSEQDFLQPGRFQAAAGYCVYGPQTTLVLTVGDGVAMFTLDREQGSWVLTAEDVKIPDDTKEFAINMSNMRHWAPPVKRYIDECLAGKEGPRGKDFNMRWIASMVADVHRILTRGGVFLYPWDKREPEKAGKLRLMYEANPMAFIVEQAGGAATNGRQRILDLQPGKLHERVAVVLGSKNEVERATAYHLEADAAGQAPAQAA
;
A
#
# COMPACT_ATOMS: atom_id res chain seq x y z
N MET A 1 31.27 -13.79 -7.30
CA MET A 1 29.80 -13.78 -7.25
C MET A 1 29.39 -12.73 -6.23
N ALA A 2 28.43 -11.86 -6.54
CA ALA A 2 27.87 -10.94 -5.55
C ALA A 2 27.26 -11.75 -4.39
N LYS A 3 27.43 -11.29 -3.14
CA LYS A 3 26.90 -11.95 -1.95
C LYS A 3 25.35 -11.93 -2.05
N ARG A 4 24.72 -13.10 -2.04
CA ARG A 4 23.26 -13.22 -2.05
C ARG A 4 22.74 -13.08 -0.61
N ILE A 5 22.26 -11.90 -0.25
CA ILE A 5 21.69 -11.61 1.08
C ILE A 5 20.23 -12.03 1.06
N SER A 6 19.84 -12.94 1.97
CA SER A 6 18.44 -13.30 2.15
C SER A 6 17.69 -12.26 3.00
N LEU A 7 16.35 -12.25 2.90
CA LEU A 7 15.51 -11.43 3.78
C LEU A 7 15.82 -11.69 5.27
N THR A 8 15.94 -12.94 5.68
CA THR A 8 16.30 -13.31 7.04
C THR A 8 17.64 -12.72 7.46
N GLN A 9 18.68 -12.84 6.60
CA GLN A 9 20.00 -12.26 6.88
C GLN A 9 19.90 -10.74 7.02
N TYR A 10 19.25 -10.05 6.07
CA TYR A 10 19.03 -8.61 6.12
C TYR A 10 18.37 -8.17 7.44
N LEU A 11 17.26 -8.80 7.80
CA LEU A 11 16.52 -8.46 9.04
C LEU A 11 17.34 -8.72 10.30
N VAL A 12 18.18 -9.77 10.34
CA VAL A 12 19.08 -10.06 11.46
C VAL A 12 20.19 -9.01 11.54
N GLU A 13 20.76 -8.60 10.41
CA GLU A 13 21.77 -7.54 10.34
C GLU A 13 21.19 -6.21 10.81
N GLN A 14 20.00 -5.81 10.33
CA GLN A 14 19.27 -4.61 10.80
C GLN A 14 18.97 -4.64 12.31
N GLN A 15 18.60 -5.80 12.85
CA GLN A 15 18.37 -5.96 14.29
C GLN A 15 19.66 -5.75 15.10
N ARG A 16 20.78 -6.31 14.64
CA ARG A 16 22.07 -6.26 15.36
C ARG A 16 22.75 -4.91 15.27
N GLU A 17 22.78 -4.32 14.08
CA GLU A 17 23.56 -3.09 13.82
C GLU A 17 22.83 -1.85 14.28
N HIS A 18 21.51 -1.82 14.18
CA HIS A 18 20.72 -0.63 14.43
C HIS A 18 19.80 -0.73 15.65
N GLY A 19 19.58 -1.93 16.19
CA GLY A 19 18.68 -2.15 17.35
C GLY A 19 17.23 -1.77 17.10
N ARG A 20 16.87 -1.47 15.86
CA ARG A 20 15.58 -0.87 15.47
C ARG A 20 14.47 -1.90 15.26
N ILE A 21 14.83 -3.15 14.98
CA ILE A 21 13.89 -4.24 14.74
C ILE A 21 13.87 -5.18 15.94
N PRO A 22 12.87 -5.12 16.82
CA PRO A 22 12.70 -6.14 17.85
C PRO A 22 12.52 -7.53 17.26
N GLY A 23 12.99 -8.57 17.96
CA GLY A 23 12.94 -9.96 17.47
C GLY A 23 11.53 -10.41 17.09
N GLN A 24 10.52 -9.97 17.83
CA GLN A 24 9.10 -10.23 17.54
C GLN A 24 8.66 -9.63 16.20
N LEU A 25 9.03 -8.36 15.91
CA LEU A 25 8.72 -7.71 14.64
C LEU A 25 9.43 -8.40 13.47
N ARG A 26 10.71 -8.78 13.66
CA ARG A 26 11.47 -9.53 12.66
C ARG A 26 10.76 -10.83 12.27
N LEU A 27 10.36 -11.62 13.28
CA LEU A 27 9.66 -12.89 13.06
C LEU A 27 8.32 -12.70 12.38
N LEU A 28 7.56 -11.67 12.75
CA LEU A 28 6.29 -11.32 12.10
C LEU A 28 6.50 -11.00 10.61
N ILE A 29 7.48 -10.16 10.28
CA ILE A 29 7.80 -9.82 8.87
C ILE A 29 8.16 -11.09 8.07
N GLU A 30 8.94 -12.01 8.66
CA GLU A 30 9.29 -13.28 8.00
C GLU A 30 8.06 -14.17 7.77
N VAL A 31 7.07 -14.16 8.66
CA VAL A 31 5.81 -14.90 8.48
C VAL A 31 4.98 -14.29 7.36
N VAL A 32 4.81 -12.97 7.35
CA VAL A 32 4.11 -12.26 6.25
C VAL A 32 4.78 -12.53 4.90
N ALA A 33 6.10 -12.43 4.83
CA ALA A 33 6.86 -12.71 3.60
C ALA A 33 6.70 -14.18 3.13
N ARG A 34 6.50 -15.12 4.06
CA ARG A 34 6.21 -16.52 3.75
C ARG A 34 4.78 -16.70 3.23
N ALA A 35 3.81 -15.99 3.80
CA ALA A 35 2.43 -15.96 3.29
C ALA A 35 2.41 -15.41 1.85
N CYS A 36 3.12 -14.31 1.56
CA CYS A 36 3.25 -13.77 0.21
C CYS A 36 3.85 -14.78 -0.80
N LYS A 37 4.78 -15.65 -0.38
CA LYS A 37 5.26 -16.73 -1.26
C LYS A 37 4.16 -17.74 -1.61
N ARG A 38 3.33 -18.10 -0.64
CA ARG A 38 2.20 -19.01 -0.86
C ARG A 38 1.19 -18.39 -1.82
N ILE A 39 0.87 -17.10 -1.63
CA ILE A 39 -0.02 -16.35 -2.54
C ILE A 39 0.59 -16.28 -3.95
N ALA A 40 1.90 -15.97 -4.08
CA ALA A 40 2.58 -15.94 -5.37
C ALA A 40 2.47 -17.25 -6.15
N ILE A 41 2.51 -18.40 -5.46
CA ILE A 41 2.32 -19.71 -6.08
C ILE A 41 0.89 -19.85 -6.62
N SER A 42 -0.12 -19.43 -5.85
CA SER A 42 -1.53 -19.46 -6.28
C SER A 42 -1.76 -18.54 -7.48
N VAL A 43 -1.27 -17.29 -7.43
CA VAL A 43 -1.34 -16.33 -8.55
C VAL A 43 -0.72 -16.91 -9.82
N ASN A 44 0.47 -17.52 -9.72
CA ASN A 44 1.19 -18.07 -10.88
C ASN A 44 0.52 -19.31 -11.50
N LYS A 45 -0.31 -20.03 -10.73
CA LYS A 45 -1.10 -21.15 -11.28
C LYS A 45 -2.26 -20.64 -12.14
N GLY A 46 -2.81 -19.47 -11.84
CA GLY A 46 -3.92 -18.90 -12.59
C GLY A 46 -5.06 -19.91 -12.81
N ALA A 47 -5.49 -20.06 -14.05
CA ALA A 47 -6.55 -21.01 -14.42
C ALA A 47 -6.24 -22.48 -14.06
N LEU A 48 -4.97 -22.88 -14.01
CA LEU A 48 -4.57 -24.25 -13.62
C LEU A 48 -4.81 -24.53 -12.14
N GLY A 49 -4.92 -23.47 -11.30
CA GLY A 49 -5.20 -23.59 -9.88
C GLY A 49 -6.67 -23.39 -9.53
N GLU A 50 -7.55 -23.18 -10.53
CA GLU A 50 -8.98 -22.85 -10.35
C GLU A 50 -9.22 -21.59 -9.49
N VAL A 51 -8.24 -20.68 -9.44
CA VAL A 51 -8.24 -19.49 -8.57
C VAL A 51 -8.79 -18.24 -9.26
N LEU A 52 -9.14 -18.33 -10.55
CA LEU A 52 -9.72 -17.22 -11.32
C LEU A 52 -11.24 -17.16 -11.18
N GLY A 53 -11.80 -15.99 -11.49
CA GLY A 53 -13.24 -15.72 -11.48
C GLY A 53 -13.79 -15.25 -10.14
N SER A 54 -15.11 -15.00 -10.13
CA SER A 54 -15.84 -14.59 -8.93
C SER A 54 -15.87 -15.68 -7.87
N ALA A 55 -15.88 -15.28 -6.60
CA ALA A 55 -16.21 -16.16 -5.48
C ALA A 55 -17.72 -16.26 -5.25
N ASP A 56 -18.55 -15.55 -6.05
CA ASP A 56 -19.99 -15.41 -5.88
C ASP A 56 -20.40 -14.81 -4.52
N THR A 57 -19.48 -14.07 -3.92
CA THR A 57 -19.65 -13.32 -2.68
C THR A 57 -19.30 -11.85 -2.89
N GLU A 58 -19.83 -10.98 -2.04
CA GLU A 58 -19.45 -9.57 -1.97
C GLU A 58 -18.70 -9.33 -0.65
N ASN A 59 -17.71 -8.46 -0.69
CA ASN A 59 -17.07 -8.02 0.54
C ASN A 59 -17.97 -7.02 1.28
N VAL A 60 -17.55 -6.65 2.48
CA VAL A 60 -18.25 -5.74 3.39
C VAL A 60 -18.57 -4.36 2.79
N GLN A 61 -18.00 -4.05 1.63
CA GLN A 61 -18.18 -2.79 0.93
C GLN A 61 -19.04 -2.93 -0.34
N GLY A 62 -19.62 -4.14 -0.57
CA GLY A 62 -20.44 -4.44 -1.73
C GLY A 62 -19.64 -4.61 -3.03
N GLU A 63 -18.35 -4.91 -2.92
CA GLU A 63 -17.49 -5.23 -4.06
C GLU A 63 -17.49 -6.76 -4.27
N VAL A 64 -17.62 -7.20 -5.53
CA VAL A 64 -17.61 -8.64 -5.86
C VAL A 64 -16.21 -9.21 -5.62
N GLN A 65 -16.10 -10.12 -4.66
CA GLN A 65 -14.85 -10.79 -4.33
C GLN A 65 -14.45 -11.77 -5.45
N LYS A 66 -13.15 -11.80 -5.74
CA LYS A 66 -12.56 -12.85 -6.56
C LYS A 66 -12.12 -14.02 -5.67
N LYS A 67 -12.10 -15.23 -6.22
CA LYS A 67 -11.61 -16.41 -5.48
C LYS A 67 -10.22 -16.19 -4.89
N LEU A 68 -9.37 -15.48 -5.64
CA LEU A 68 -8.00 -15.22 -5.20
C LEU A 68 -7.93 -14.22 -4.04
N ASP A 69 -8.88 -13.28 -3.92
CA ASP A 69 -8.99 -12.39 -2.75
C ASP A 69 -9.25 -13.20 -1.49
N VAL A 70 -10.23 -14.09 -1.54
CA VAL A 70 -10.59 -14.99 -0.42
C VAL A 70 -9.41 -15.87 -0.02
N ILE A 71 -8.78 -16.54 -1.00
CA ILE A 71 -7.61 -17.40 -0.76
C ILE A 71 -6.45 -16.60 -0.13
N SER A 72 -6.18 -15.41 -0.64
CA SER A 72 -5.09 -14.56 -0.13
C SER A 72 -5.35 -14.09 1.29
N ASN A 73 -6.61 -13.74 1.59
CA ASN A 73 -7.03 -13.37 2.94
C ASN A 73 -6.85 -14.53 3.93
N GLU A 74 -7.34 -15.72 3.59
CA GLU A 74 -7.18 -16.93 4.42
C GLU A 74 -5.71 -17.27 4.65
N VAL A 75 -4.89 -17.22 3.59
CA VAL A 75 -3.45 -17.50 3.68
C VAL A 75 -2.74 -16.57 4.68
N LEU A 76 -3.08 -15.27 4.66
CA LEU A 76 -2.49 -14.30 5.59
C LEU A 76 -2.94 -14.53 7.03
N ILE A 77 -4.22 -14.82 7.26
CA ILE A 77 -4.76 -15.11 8.58
C ILE A 77 -4.13 -16.39 9.15
N GLU A 78 -4.24 -17.51 8.43
CA GLU A 78 -3.71 -18.81 8.87
C GLU A 78 -2.21 -18.78 9.17
N ALA A 79 -1.44 -18.05 8.35
CA ALA A 79 0.01 -17.96 8.56
C ALA A 79 0.39 -17.22 9.85
N ASN A 80 -0.40 -16.21 10.23
CA ASN A 80 -0.01 -15.24 11.25
C ASN A 80 -0.68 -15.46 12.63
N GLU A 81 -1.83 -16.16 12.71
CA GLU A 81 -2.59 -16.27 13.97
C GLU A 81 -1.91 -17.08 15.09
N TRP A 82 -1.01 -18.02 14.75
CA TRP A 82 -0.41 -18.93 15.71
C TRP A 82 0.99 -18.56 16.20
N GLY A 83 1.62 -17.55 15.58
CA GLY A 83 3.04 -17.22 15.76
C GLY A 83 3.39 -16.53 17.09
N GLY A 84 2.40 -16.07 17.87
CA GLY A 84 2.60 -15.37 19.13
C GLY A 84 3.15 -13.94 19.01
N HIS A 85 3.13 -13.37 17.81
CA HIS A 85 3.62 -12.00 17.54
C HIS A 85 2.50 -10.97 17.50
N LEU A 86 1.28 -11.42 17.19
CA LEU A 86 0.11 -10.59 16.99
C LEU A 86 -0.84 -10.59 18.17
N ALA A 87 -1.46 -9.42 18.40
CA ALA A 87 -2.63 -9.29 19.25
C ALA A 87 -3.93 -9.49 18.43
N ALA A 88 -3.96 -8.95 17.20
CA ALA A 88 -5.06 -9.09 16.27
C ALA A 88 -4.62 -8.73 14.84
N MET A 89 -5.50 -8.99 13.86
CA MET A 89 -5.36 -8.62 12.46
C MET A 89 -6.58 -7.85 11.97
N ALA A 90 -6.39 -6.99 10.97
CA ALA A 90 -7.45 -6.35 10.23
C ALA A 90 -7.18 -6.47 8.73
N SER A 91 -8.20 -6.85 7.97
CA SER A 91 -8.14 -7.02 6.52
C SER A 91 -9.15 -6.14 5.82
N GLU A 92 -8.82 -5.69 4.62
CA GLU A 92 -9.77 -5.01 3.74
C GLU A 92 -11.01 -5.86 3.45
N GLU A 93 -10.85 -7.19 3.38
CA GLU A 93 -11.88 -8.16 3.05
C GLU A 93 -12.78 -8.58 4.24
N MET A 94 -12.53 -8.06 5.44
CA MET A 94 -13.24 -8.43 6.65
C MET A 94 -13.95 -7.24 7.29
N ASP A 95 -15.19 -7.44 7.76
CA ASP A 95 -15.98 -6.40 8.45
C ASP A 95 -15.34 -5.90 9.74
N THR A 96 -14.75 -6.83 10.49
CA THR A 96 -14.23 -6.61 11.83
C THR A 96 -12.83 -7.17 11.97
N ILE A 97 -12.16 -6.82 13.06
CA ILE A 97 -10.85 -7.36 13.37
C ILE A 97 -10.89 -8.87 13.61
N HIS A 98 -9.86 -9.58 13.21
CA HIS A 98 -9.62 -10.98 13.56
C HIS A 98 -8.78 -11.06 14.83
N LEU A 99 -9.37 -11.51 15.91
CA LEU A 99 -8.68 -11.75 17.17
C LEU A 99 -7.87 -13.04 17.10
N VAL A 100 -6.65 -13.02 17.61
CA VAL A 100 -5.85 -14.26 17.75
C VAL A 100 -6.63 -15.24 18.63
N PRO A 101 -6.89 -16.49 18.15
CA PRO A 101 -7.62 -17.48 18.94
C PRO A 101 -6.96 -17.76 20.30
N ASN A 102 -7.76 -17.94 21.35
CA ASN A 102 -7.26 -18.12 22.73
C ASN A 102 -6.32 -19.32 22.95
N ARG A 103 -6.32 -20.28 22.03
CA ARG A 103 -5.38 -21.42 22.03
C ARG A 103 -3.94 -21.04 21.67
N TYR A 104 -3.74 -19.85 21.11
CA TYR A 104 -2.43 -19.35 20.69
C TYR A 104 -1.95 -18.21 21.59
N PRO A 105 -0.64 -18.05 21.78
CA PRO A 105 -0.11 -16.92 22.52
C PRO A 105 -0.37 -15.61 21.76
N GLN A 106 -0.66 -14.55 22.49
CA GLN A 106 -0.83 -13.21 21.95
C GLN A 106 0.47 -12.41 22.04
N GLY A 107 0.75 -11.59 21.03
CA GLY A 107 1.86 -10.66 20.97
C GLY A 107 1.42 -9.20 21.13
N GLU A 108 2.32 -8.29 20.81
CA GLU A 108 2.12 -6.84 20.96
C GLU A 108 1.86 -6.09 19.65
N TYR A 109 1.84 -6.79 18.51
CA TYR A 109 1.65 -6.16 17.20
C TYR A 109 0.24 -6.37 16.67
N LEU A 110 -0.16 -5.44 15.82
CA LEU A 110 -1.38 -5.45 15.02
C LEU A 110 -0.96 -5.50 13.56
N LEU A 111 -1.51 -6.44 12.79
CA LEU A 111 -1.24 -6.57 11.36
C LEU A 111 -2.45 -6.10 10.57
N LEU A 112 -2.23 -5.15 9.65
CA LEU A 112 -3.23 -4.67 8.71
C LEU A 112 -2.80 -5.06 7.30
N PHE A 113 -3.74 -5.48 6.46
CA PHE A 113 -3.41 -5.83 5.08
C PHE A 113 -4.59 -5.68 4.13
N ASP A 114 -4.27 -5.32 2.90
CA ASP A 114 -5.04 -5.60 1.71
C ASP A 114 -4.48 -6.91 1.15
N PRO A 115 -5.24 -8.01 1.17
CA PRO A 115 -4.71 -9.31 0.75
C PRO A 115 -4.37 -9.34 -0.74
N LEU A 116 -5.10 -8.57 -1.58
CA LEU A 116 -4.86 -8.58 -3.02
C LEU A 116 -5.29 -7.29 -3.73
N ASP A 117 -4.45 -6.26 -3.68
CA ASP A 117 -4.63 -5.01 -4.43
C ASP A 117 -4.68 -5.28 -5.94
N GLY A 118 -5.61 -4.60 -6.60
CA GLY A 118 -5.78 -4.69 -8.05
C GLY A 118 -6.61 -5.89 -8.51
N SER A 119 -7.59 -6.34 -7.75
CA SER A 119 -8.43 -7.51 -8.03
C SER A 119 -9.06 -7.52 -9.44
N SER A 120 -9.33 -6.34 -10.02
CA SER A 120 -9.82 -6.22 -11.40
C SER A 120 -8.81 -6.73 -12.45
N ASN A 121 -7.54 -6.84 -12.10
CA ASN A 121 -6.45 -7.28 -12.97
C ASN A 121 -6.23 -8.81 -12.94
N ILE A 122 -6.87 -9.54 -12.02
CA ILE A 122 -6.68 -10.98 -11.83
C ILE A 122 -6.97 -11.74 -13.12
N ASP A 123 -8.16 -11.56 -13.67
CA ASP A 123 -8.65 -12.36 -14.80
C ASP A 123 -8.01 -11.95 -16.14
N VAL A 124 -7.30 -10.82 -16.18
CA VAL A 124 -6.65 -10.30 -17.41
C VAL A 124 -5.13 -10.40 -17.36
N ASN A 125 -4.60 -11.11 -16.37
CA ASN A 125 -3.17 -11.43 -16.22
C ASN A 125 -2.27 -10.18 -16.13
N VAL A 126 -2.71 -9.15 -15.41
CA VAL A 126 -1.93 -7.95 -15.12
C VAL A 126 -1.49 -7.97 -13.65
N SER A 127 -0.40 -7.31 -13.32
CA SER A 127 0.20 -7.31 -11.98
C SER A 127 -0.79 -6.90 -10.89
N ILE A 128 -0.76 -7.65 -9.82
CA ILE A 128 -1.54 -7.49 -8.58
C ILE A 128 -0.59 -7.62 -7.38
N GLY A 129 -1.06 -7.39 -6.17
CA GLY A 129 -0.19 -7.60 -5.02
C GLY A 129 -0.86 -7.55 -3.66
N THR A 130 -0.11 -7.89 -2.64
CA THR A 130 -0.50 -7.81 -1.23
C THR A 130 0.13 -6.58 -0.61
N ILE A 131 -0.63 -5.78 0.13
CA ILE A 131 -0.12 -4.64 0.91
C ILE A 131 -0.26 -4.97 2.39
N PHE A 132 0.72 -4.62 3.21
CA PHE A 132 0.65 -4.83 4.65
C PHE A 132 1.31 -3.70 5.44
N SER A 133 0.84 -3.52 6.66
CA SER A 133 1.50 -2.68 7.66
C SER A 133 1.38 -3.29 9.05
N VAL A 134 2.31 -2.91 9.92
CA VAL A 134 2.38 -3.37 11.30
C VAL A 134 2.31 -2.16 12.21
N LEU A 135 1.35 -2.17 13.13
CA LEU A 135 1.26 -1.23 14.24
C LEU A 135 1.63 -1.95 15.55
N LYS A 136 2.00 -1.16 16.54
CA LYS A 136 2.15 -1.66 17.90
C LYS A 136 0.86 -1.40 18.67
N LYS A 137 0.36 -2.39 19.42
CA LYS A 137 -0.77 -2.21 20.32
C LYS A 137 -0.44 -1.14 21.36
N VAL A 138 -1.32 -0.18 21.54
CA VAL A 138 -1.16 0.90 22.52
C VAL A 138 -1.93 0.56 23.79
N GLY A 139 -1.29 0.76 24.96
CA GLY A 139 -1.91 0.55 26.26
C GLY A 139 -1.77 -0.88 26.82
N HIS A 140 -2.06 -1.01 28.11
CA HIS A 140 -1.92 -2.27 28.88
C HIS A 140 -3.28 -2.88 29.26
N HIS A 141 -4.38 -2.45 28.64
CA HIS A 141 -5.69 -3.02 28.90
C HIS A 141 -5.80 -4.45 28.34
N HIS A 142 -6.54 -5.28 29.06
CA HIS A 142 -6.82 -6.64 28.63
C HIS A 142 -7.74 -6.62 27.40
N GLY A 143 -7.40 -7.40 26.39
CA GLY A 143 -8.15 -7.50 25.13
C GLY A 143 -7.62 -6.56 24.03
N VAL A 144 -8.18 -6.72 22.85
CA VAL A 144 -7.94 -5.90 21.64
C VAL A 144 -9.28 -5.49 21.06
N SER A 145 -9.38 -4.26 20.66
CA SER A 145 -10.56 -3.69 20.00
C SER A 145 -10.17 -3.03 18.68
N GLU A 146 -11.16 -2.67 17.88
CA GLU A 146 -10.96 -1.90 16.66
C GLU A 146 -10.21 -0.58 16.93
N GLN A 147 -10.49 0.05 18.09
CA GLN A 147 -9.84 1.31 18.47
C GLN A 147 -8.31 1.22 18.56
N ASP A 148 -7.76 0.05 18.87
CA ASP A 148 -6.30 -0.17 18.93
C ASP A 148 -5.64 -0.02 17.56
N PHE A 149 -6.39 -0.25 16.46
CA PHE A 149 -5.92 -0.10 15.09
C PHE A 149 -5.99 1.35 14.59
N LEU A 150 -6.88 2.18 15.14
CA LEU A 150 -7.14 3.53 14.65
C LEU A 150 -6.00 4.50 15.01
N GLN A 151 -4.81 4.23 14.48
CA GLN A 151 -3.60 5.02 14.70
C GLN A 151 -3.17 5.72 13.40
N PRO A 152 -2.68 6.97 13.46
CA PRO A 152 -2.06 7.65 12.32
C PRO A 152 -0.93 6.83 11.70
N GLY A 153 -0.79 6.90 10.38
CA GLY A 153 0.18 6.12 9.62
C GLY A 153 1.65 6.30 10.05
N ARG A 154 1.99 7.44 10.69
CA ARG A 154 3.34 7.69 11.24
C ARG A 154 3.75 6.74 12.38
N PHE A 155 2.80 6.01 12.98
CA PHE A 155 3.07 5.02 14.04
C PHE A 155 3.30 3.61 13.52
N GLN A 156 3.33 3.41 12.21
CA GLN A 156 3.67 2.11 11.62
C GLN A 156 5.09 1.70 12.04
N ALA A 157 5.21 0.49 12.61
CA ALA A 157 6.50 -0.11 12.95
C ALA A 157 7.19 -0.71 11.73
N ALA A 158 6.39 -1.15 10.74
CA ALA A 158 6.83 -1.63 9.45
C ALA A 158 5.71 -1.50 8.43
N ALA A 159 6.06 -1.37 7.16
CA ALA A 159 5.13 -1.50 6.05
C ALA A 159 5.82 -2.15 4.85
N GLY A 160 5.04 -2.81 4.03
CA GLY A 160 5.54 -3.45 2.83
C GLY A 160 4.43 -3.82 1.87
N TYR A 161 4.84 -4.22 0.69
CA TYR A 161 3.96 -4.87 -0.27
C TYR A 161 4.70 -5.96 -1.04
N CYS A 162 3.94 -6.92 -1.54
CA CYS A 162 4.44 -7.90 -2.47
C CYS A 162 3.75 -7.73 -3.81
N VAL A 163 4.48 -7.41 -4.88
CA VAL A 163 3.94 -7.35 -6.23
C VAL A 163 4.11 -8.70 -6.94
N TYR A 164 3.02 -9.22 -7.47
CA TYR A 164 2.95 -10.45 -8.26
C TYR A 164 2.86 -10.07 -9.74
N GLY A 165 4.00 -10.01 -10.40
CA GLY A 165 4.16 -9.61 -11.79
C GLY A 165 5.13 -10.54 -12.53
N PRO A 166 5.83 -10.06 -13.57
CA PRO A 166 6.86 -10.84 -14.29
C PRO A 166 7.91 -11.45 -13.35
N GLN A 167 8.27 -10.72 -12.31
CA GLN A 167 8.95 -11.22 -11.12
C GLN A 167 8.10 -10.96 -9.88
N THR A 168 8.28 -11.77 -8.84
CA THR A 168 7.65 -11.53 -7.54
C THR A 168 8.62 -10.75 -6.68
N THR A 169 8.25 -9.54 -6.28
CA THR A 169 9.10 -8.64 -5.49
C THR A 169 8.42 -8.24 -4.20
N LEU A 170 9.08 -8.42 -3.08
CA LEU A 170 8.71 -7.90 -1.76
C LEU A 170 9.45 -6.59 -1.53
N VAL A 171 8.72 -5.53 -1.22
CA VAL A 171 9.24 -4.22 -0.81
C VAL A 171 8.93 -4.03 0.65
N LEU A 172 9.92 -3.56 1.41
CA LEU A 172 9.84 -3.45 2.87
C LEU A 172 10.50 -2.18 3.37
N THR A 173 9.84 -1.53 4.33
CA THR A 173 10.46 -0.53 5.21
C THR A 173 10.16 -0.86 6.67
N VAL A 174 11.14 -0.56 7.51
CA VAL A 174 11.04 -0.62 8.98
C VAL A 174 11.30 0.78 9.59
N GLY A 175 11.13 1.82 8.78
CA GLY A 175 11.36 3.22 9.17
C GLY A 175 12.80 3.71 8.97
N ASP A 176 13.61 2.99 8.21
CA ASP A 176 15.00 3.33 7.89
C ASP A 176 15.32 2.98 6.42
N GLY A 177 14.77 3.75 5.50
CA GLY A 177 14.88 3.49 4.07
C GLY A 177 13.97 2.36 3.58
N VAL A 178 14.15 1.97 2.33
CA VAL A 178 13.35 0.95 1.64
C VAL A 178 14.27 -0.08 1.00
N ALA A 179 13.96 -1.36 1.24
CA ALA A 179 14.64 -2.49 0.62
C ALA A 179 13.70 -3.30 -0.28
N MET A 180 14.25 -3.88 -1.36
CA MET A 180 13.53 -4.75 -2.28
C MET A 180 14.15 -6.14 -2.32
N PHE A 181 13.30 -7.16 -2.32
CA PHE A 181 13.70 -8.58 -2.37
C PHE A 181 12.95 -9.26 -3.51
N THR A 182 13.68 -9.95 -4.36
CA THR A 182 13.08 -10.77 -5.43
C THR A 182 12.98 -12.22 -4.95
N LEU A 183 11.86 -12.86 -5.25
CA LEU A 183 11.66 -14.28 -4.95
C LEU A 183 12.45 -15.14 -5.93
N ASP A 184 13.49 -15.80 -5.43
CA ASP A 184 14.12 -16.91 -6.12
C ASP A 184 13.19 -18.13 -6.03
N ARG A 185 12.47 -18.42 -7.11
CA ARG A 185 11.46 -19.48 -7.13
C ARG A 185 12.04 -20.89 -7.05
N GLU A 186 13.30 -21.08 -7.47
CA GLU A 186 13.97 -22.37 -7.42
C GLU A 186 14.36 -22.72 -5.98
N GLN A 187 14.85 -21.74 -5.23
CA GLN A 187 15.25 -21.92 -3.83
C GLN A 187 14.15 -21.58 -2.83
N GLY A 188 13.07 -20.96 -3.28
CA GLY A 188 11.99 -20.49 -2.42
C GLY A 188 12.44 -19.41 -1.42
N SER A 189 13.48 -18.63 -1.74
CA SER A 189 14.05 -17.63 -0.85
C SER A 189 13.89 -16.22 -1.39
N TRP A 190 13.67 -15.24 -0.49
CA TRP A 190 13.71 -13.83 -0.79
C TRP A 190 15.16 -13.36 -0.80
N VAL A 191 15.61 -12.82 -1.92
CA VAL A 191 16.99 -12.34 -2.13
C VAL A 191 16.97 -10.83 -2.29
N LEU A 192 17.79 -10.11 -1.52
CA LEU A 192 17.95 -8.66 -1.61
C LEU A 192 18.43 -8.28 -3.01
N THR A 193 17.66 -7.42 -3.68
CA THR A 193 17.97 -6.95 -5.05
C THR A 193 18.16 -5.44 -5.12
N ALA A 194 17.64 -4.68 -4.16
CA ALA A 194 17.93 -3.26 -4.00
C ALA A 194 17.85 -2.88 -2.52
N GLU A 195 18.74 -2.01 -2.10
CA GLU A 195 18.80 -1.43 -0.76
C GLU A 195 18.85 0.09 -0.88
N ASP A 196 18.32 0.80 0.13
CA ASP A 196 18.23 2.26 0.15
C ASP A 196 17.61 2.87 -1.12
N VAL A 197 16.49 2.30 -1.55
CA VAL A 197 15.74 2.73 -2.74
C VAL A 197 15.31 4.20 -2.59
N LYS A 198 15.55 5.01 -3.62
CA LYS A 198 15.22 6.44 -3.63
C LYS A 198 14.33 6.80 -4.82
N ILE A 199 13.33 7.62 -4.55
CA ILE A 199 12.47 8.26 -5.55
C ILE A 199 13.10 9.60 -5.92
N PRO A 200 13.33 9.91 -7.22
CA PRO A 200 13.78 11.22 -7.64
C PRO A 200 12.73 12.30 -7.27
N ASP A 201 13.19 13.46 -6.82
CA ASP A 201 12.31 14.59 -6.48
C ASP A 201 11.48 15.07 -7.66
N ASP A 202 12.05 15.04 -8.86
CA ASP A 202 11.42 15.41 -10.13
C ASP A 202 11.08 14.19 -10.97
N THR A 203 9.98 14.31 -11.74
CA THR A 203 9.57 13.26 -12.67
C THR A 203 8.96 13.84 -13.95
N LYS A 204 8.78 12.95 -14.95
CA LYS A 204 8.03 13.19 -16.18
C LYS A 204 6.94 12.12 -16.39
N GLU A 205 6.52 11.47 -15.32
CA GLU A 205 5.48 10.43 -15.38
C GLU A 205 4.39 10.68 -14.34
N PHE A 206 3.15 10.46 -14.77
CA PHE A 206 1.99 10.47 -13.88
C PHE A 206 1.09 9.26 -14.16
N ALA A 207 0.40 8.81 -13.12
CA ALA A 207 -0.58 7.73 -13.17
C ALA A 207 -1.90 8.21 -12.58
N ILE A 208 -2.95 8.17 -13.38
CA ILE A 208 -4.32 8.50 -12.97
C ILE A 208 -5.32 7.84 -13.94
N ASN A 209 -6.49 7.47 -13.45
CA ASN A 209 -7.55 6.99 -14.33
C ASN A 209 -8.17 8.15 -15.13
N MET A 210 -7.66 8.41 -16.32
CA MET A 210 -8.11 9.50 -17.19
C MET A 210 -9.60 9.46 -17.56
N SER A 211 -10.24 8.28 -17.48
CA SER A 211 -11.69 8.17 -17.76
C SER A 211 -12.56 8.95 -16.77
N ASN A 212 -12.00 9.28 -15.61
CA ASN A 212 -12.67 10.04 -14.54
C ASN A 212 -12.47 11.56 -14.64
N MET A 213 -11.79 12.07 -15.66
CA MET A 213 -11.42 13.50 -15.82
C MET A 213 -12.60 14.46 -15.65
N ARG A 214 -13.80 14.10 -16.16
CA ARG A 214 -15.02 14.91 -16.05
C ARG A 214 -15.59 15.00 -14.62
N HIS A 215 -15.07 14.20 -13.70
CA HIS A 215 -15.53 14.10 -12.32
C HIS A 215 -14.57 14.66 -11.28
N TRP A 216 -13.35 15.03 -11.71
CA TRP A 216 -12.32 15.55 -10.81
C TRP A 216 -12.65 16.98 -10.33
N ALA A 217 -12.13 17.29 -9.15
CA ALA A 217 -12.09 18.65 -8.63
C ALA A 217 -11.16 19.54 -9.48
N PRO A 218 -11.42 20.86 -9.53
CA PRO A 218 -10.62 21.80 -10.34
C PRO A 218 -9.09 21.71 -10.13
N PRO A 219 -8.54 21.55 -8.91
CA PRO A 219 -7.09 21.43 -8.70
C PRO A 219 -6.48 20.23 -9.42
N VAL A 220 -7.15 19.08 -9.39
CA VAL A 220 -6.68 17.85 -10.06
C VAL A 220 -6.70 18.06 -11.57
N LYS A 221 -7.80 18.63 -12.08
CA LYS A 221 -7.92 18.93 -13.51
C LYS A 221 -6.81 19.87 -13.96
N ARG A 222 -6.55 20.96 -13.23
CA ARG A 222 -5.46 21.91 -13.51
C ARG A 222 -4.12 21.20 -13.57
N TYR A 223 -3.81 20.36 -12.59
CA TYR A 223 -2.56 19.60 -12.53
C TYR A 223 -2.36 18.74 -13.77
N ILE A 224 -3.39 17.99 -14.16
CA ILE A 224 -3.33 17.09 -15.33
C ILE A 224 -3.29 17.89 -16.66
N ASP A 225 -4.09 18.95 -16.80
CA ASP A 225 -4.06 19.82 -17.99
C ASP A 225 -2.65 20.41 -18.21
N GLU A 226 -1.95 20.82 -17.15
CA GLU A 226 -0.56 21.28 -17.24
C GLU A 226 0.42 20.16 -17.64
N CYS A 227 0.23 18.92 -17.18
CA CYS A 227 1.03 17.78 -17.62
C CYS A 227 0.80 17.48 -19.12
N LEU A 228 -0.45 17.56 -19.58
CA LEU A 228 -0.82 17.29 -20.97
C LEU A 228 -0.39 18.41 -21.93
N ALA A 229 -0.27 19.65 -21.46
CA ALA A 229 0.21 20.78 -22.25
C ALA A 229 1.68 20.63 -22.68
N GLY A 230 2.44 19.75 -22.05
CA GLY A 230 3.80 19.42 -22.44
C GLY A 230 4.77 20.60 -22.39
N LYS A 231 5.70 20.64 -23.34
CA LYS A 231 6.72 21.69 -23.46
C LYS A 231 6.14 23.08 -23.71
N GLU A 232 5.01 23.14 -24.38
CA GLU A 232 4.33 24.39 -24.75
C GLU A 232 3.55 24.98 -23.53
N GLY A 233 3.34 24.17 -22.50
CA GLY A 233 2.61 24.54 -21.30
C GLY A 233 3.51 25.09 -20.19
N PRO A 234 2.90 25.44 -19.02
CA PRO A 234 3.59 26.08 -17.93
C PRO A 234 4.67 25.19 -17.25
N ARG A 235 4.65 23.87 -17.51
CA ARG A 235 5.62 22.92 -16.98
C ARG A 235 6.92 22.87 -17.80
N GLY A 236 6.91 23.32 -19.06
CA GLY A 236 8.07 23.35 -19.95
C GLY A 236 8.69 21.97 -20.25
N LYS A 237 7.98 20.90 -19.98
CA LYS A 237 8.45 19.52 -20.21
C LYS A 237 7.30 18.58 -20.58
N ASP A 238 7.59 17.56 -21.38
CA ASP A 238 6.62 16.53 -21.73
C ASP A 238 6.48 15.51 -20.59
N PHE A 239 5.24 15.12 -20.32
CA PHE A 239 4.90 14.04 -19.38
C PHE A 239 4.34 12.83 -20.10
N ASN A 240 4.61 11.64 -19.55
CA ASN A 240 4.02 10.38 -19.98
C ASN A 240 3.02 9.89 -18.95
N MET A 241 1.81 9.55 -19.40
CA MET A 241 0.86 8.85 -18.54
C MET A 241 1.22 7.35 -18.46
N ARG A 242 1.20 6.81 -17.25
CA ARG A 242 1.43 5.40 -16.96
C ARG A 242 0.40 4.94 -15.93
N TRP A 243 -0.57 4.14 -16.35
CA TRP A 243 -1.65 3.64 -15.50
C TRP A 243 -1.77 2.13 -15.64
N ILE A 244 -1.61 1.40 -14.53
CA ILE A 244 -1.67 -0.08 -14.48
C ILE A 244 -2.98 -0.53 -13.84
N ALA A 245 -3.65 0.32 -13.08
CA ALA A 245 -4.85 0.03 -12.32
C ALA A 245 -4.63 -1.00 -11.18
N SER A 246 -3.43 -1.03 -10.62
CA SER A 246 -3.05 -1.71 -9.40
C SER A 246 -2.08 -0.79 -8.65
N MET A 247 -2.40 -0.44 -7.41
CA MET A 247 -1.59 0.50 -6.64
C MET A 247 -0.18 -0.03 -6.39
N VAL A 248 -0.05 -1.32 -6.08
CA VAL A 248 1.27 -1.96 -5.88
C VAL A 248 2.15 -1.85 -7.13
N ALA A 249 1.59 -2.04 -8.32
CA ALA A 249 2.34 -1.97 -9.57
C ALA A 249 2.73 -0.54 -9.95
N ASP A 250 1.81 0.43 -9.78
CA ASP A 250 2.07 1.84 -10.02
C ASP A 250 3.12 2.39 -9.03
N VAL A 251 3.01 2.07 -7.73
CA VAL A 251 4.00 2.46 -6.71
C VAL A 251 5.35 1.78 -6.96
N HIS A 252 5.37 0.52 -7.36
CA HIS A 252 6.62 -0.18 -7.69
C HIS A 252 7.39 0.49 -8.83
N ARG A 253 6.67 0.94 -9.85
CA ARG A 253 7.25 1.74 -10.94
C ARG A 253 7.81 3.07 -10.43
N ILE A 254 7.07 3.78 -9.54
CA ILE A 254 7.48 5.05 -8.95
C ILE A 254 8.75 4.89 -8.11
N LEU A 255 8.84 3.85 -7.28
CA LEU A 255 10.03 3.53 -6.50
C LEU A 255 11.24 3.26 -7.39
N THR A 256 11.02 2.69 -8.58
CA THR A 256 12.12 2.30 -9.49
C THR A 256 12.65 3.48 -10.31
N ARG A 257 11.79 4.42 -10.72
CA ARG A 257 12.20 5.47 -11.67
C ARG A 257 11.54 6.84 -11.50
N GLY A 258 10.81 7.03 -10.42
CA GLY A 258 10.03 8.24 -10.21
C GLY A 258 8.65 8.20 -10.87
N GLY A 259 7.85 9.18 -10.55
CA GLY A 259 6.47 9.30 -10.99
C GLY A 259 5.57 9.86 -9.90
N VAL A 260 4.34 10.14 -10.25
CA VAL A 260 3.27 10.48 -9.31
C VAL A 260 2.04 9.64 -9.61
N PHE A 261 1.46 9.06 -8.57
CA PHE A 261 0.19 8.34 -8.60
C PHE A 261 -0.89 9.22 -7.98
N LEU A 262 -2.05 9.32 -8.66
CA LEU A 262 -3.19 10.09 -8.19
C LEU A 262 -4.45 9.22 -8.21
N TYR A 263 -5.09 9.13 -7.07
CA TYR A 263 -6.46 8.64 -6.93
C TYR A 263 -7.27 9.67 -6.13
N PRO A 264 -7.73 10.75 -6.81
CA PRO A 264 -8.34 11.89 -6.16
C PRO A 264 -9.80 11.62 -5.74
N TRP A 265 -10.35 12.56 -4.97
CA TRP A 265 -11.77 12.66 -4.73
C TRP A 265 -12.56 12.77 -6.06
N ASP A 266 -13.74 12.19 -6.09
CA ASP A 266 -14.61 12.11 -7.25
C ASP A 266 -16.02 12.62 -6.92
N LYS A 267 -16.52 13.57 -7.70
CA LYS A 267 -17.84 14.19 -7.46
C LYS A 267 -19.04 13.26 -7.61
N ARG A 268 -18.86 12.04 -8.11
CA ARG A 268 -19.92 11.02 -8.17
C ARG A 268 -20.27 10.46 -6.80
N GLU A 269 -19.34 10.49 -5.89
CA GLU A 269 -19.47 10.01 -4.52
C GLU A 269 -19.00 11.10 -3.54
N PRO A 270 -19.72 12.24 -3.47
CA PRO A 270 -19.24 13.43 -2.77
C PRO A 270 -19.08 13.22 -1.25
N GLU A 271 -19.82 12.25 -0.67
CA GLU A 271 -19.75 11.86 0.74
C GLU A 271 -18.51 11.02 1.08
N LYS A 272 -17.83 10.46 0.08
CA LYS A 272 -16.59 9.70 0.28
C LYS A 272 -15.38 10.59 0.06
N ALA A 273 -14.46 10.62 1.02
CA ALA A 273 -13.23 11.41 0.92
C ALA A 273 -12.29 10.94 -0.21
N GLY A 274 -12.49 9.73 -0.72
CA GLY A 274 -11.74 9.12 -1.81
C GLY A 274 -12.20 7.70 -2.08
N LYS A 275 -11.41 6.94 -2.83
CA LYS A 275 -11.74 5.55 -3.16
C LYS A 275 -10.85 4.55 -2.42
N LEU A 276 -9.58 4.86 -2.24
CA LEU A 276 -8.61 3.99 -1.57
C LEU A 276 -8.82 3.99 -0.06
N ARG A 277 -8.44 2.89 0.61
CA ARG A 277 -8.57 2.76 2.06
C ARG A 277 -7.36 3.36 2.76
N LEU A 278 -7.64 4.21 3.77
CA LEU A 278 -6.58 4.89 4.51
C LEU A 278 -5.61 3.89 5.16
N MET A 279 -6.15 2.87 5.84
CA MET A 279 -5.36 2.01 6.71
C MET A 279 -4.70 0.84 5.98
N TYR A 280 -5.35 0.29 4.94
CA TYR A 280 -4.86 -0.91 4.25
C TYR A 280 -3.98 -0.58 3.04
N GLU A 281 -4.18 0.58 2.41
CA GLU A 281 -3.50 0.97 1.17
C GLU A 281 -2.70 2.26 1.35
N ALA A 282 -3.36 3.40 1.69
CA ALA A 282 -2.73 4.71 1.68
C ALA A 282 -1.61 4.86 2.72
N ASN A 283 -1.84 4.45 3.98
CA ASN A 283 -0.84 4.53 5.05
C ASN A 283 0.42 3.69 4.76
N PRO A 284 0.33 2.39 4.44
CA PRO A 284 1.52 1.60 4.13
C PRO A 284 2.27 2.14 2.91
N MET A 285 1.58 2.52 1.84
CA MET A 285 2.22 3.06 0.65
C MET A 285 2.82 4.44 0.87
N ALA A 286 2.17 5.31 1.65
CA ALA A 286 2.72 6.60 2.05
C ALA A 286 4.02 6.43 2.87
N PHE A 287 4.03 5.48 3.80
CA PHE A 287 5.22 5.22 4.61
C PHE A 287 6.40 4.74 3.75
N ILE A 288 6.16 3.80 2.83
CA ILE A 288 7.19 3.32 1.90
C ILE A 288 7.71 4.46 1.01
N VAL A 289 6.80 5.24 0.41
CA VAL A 289 7.15 6.33 -0.50
C VAL A 289 7.97 7.42 0.21
N GLU A 290 7.58 7.80 1.43
CA GLU A 290 8.32 8.81 2.20
C GLU A 290 9.69 8.30 2.68
N GLN A 291 9.80 7.03 3.05
CA GLN A 291 11.08 6.40 3.39
C GLN A 291 12.04 6.33 2.18
N ALA A 292 11.49 6.32 0.98
CA ALA A 292 12.24 6.43 -0.27
C ALA A 292 12.52 7.88 -0.71
N GLY A 293 12.18 8.90 0.11
CA GLY A 293 12.40 10.32 -0.19
C GLY A 293 11.31 11.01 -0.99
N GLY A 294 10.21 10.31 -1.33
CA GLY A 294 9.03 10.89 -1.94
C GLY A 294 8.10 11.58 -0.93
N ALA A 295 6.87 11.86 -1.34
CA ALA A 295 5.85 12.45 -0.48
C ALA A 295 4.48 11.80 -0.74
N ALA A 296 3.54 11.96 0.21
CA ALA A 296 2.17 11.46 0.10
C ALA A 296 1.17 12.40 0.80
N THR A 297 0.08 12.74 0.09
CA THR A 297 -0.96 13.67 0.54
C THR A 297 -2.36 13.20 0.12
N ASN A 298 -3.37 13.66 0.85
CA ASN A 298 -4.77 13.55 0.42
C ASN A 298 -5.19 14.74 -0.48
N GLY A 299 -4.21 15.56 -0.89
CA GLY A 299 -4.40 16.82 -1.58
C GLY A 299 -4.25 18.05 -0.67
N ARG A 300 -4.37 17.89 0.65
CA ARG A 300 -4.30 18.97 1.65
C ARG A 300 -3.38 18.67 2.81
N GLN A 301 -3.42 17.45 3.30
CA GLN A 301 -2.67 17.00 4.47
C GLN A 301 -1.82 15.79 4.10
N ARG A 302 -0.70 15.65 4.80
CA ARG A 302 0.14 14.47 4.70
C ARG A 302 -0.64 13.22 5.14
N ILE A 303 -0.63 12.16 4.32
CA ILE A 303 -1.37 10.90 4.60
C ILE A 303 -1.01 10.35 5.99
N LEU A 304 0.27 10.30 6.34
CA LEU A 304 0.72 9.68 7.59
C LEU A 304 0.27 10.44 8.86
N ASP A 305 -0.21 11.67 8.74
CA ASP A 305 -0.72 12.47 9.87
C ASP A 305 -2.22 12.40 10.05
N LEU A 306 -2.94 11.76 9.10
CA LEU A 306 -4.39 11.58 9.21
C LEU A 306 -4.72 10.65 10.38
N GLN A 307 -5.72 11.06 11.19
CA GLN A 307 -6.27 10.24 12.26
C GLN A 307 -7.40 9.39 11.69
N PRO A 308 -7.27 8.05 11.61
CA PRO A 308 -8.38 7.21 11.17
C PRO A 308 -9.56 7.28 12.13
N GLY A 309 -10.76 7.41 11.60
CA GLY A 309 -12.01 7.35 12.37
C GLY A 309 -12.66 5.96 12.38
N LYS A 310 -12.31 5.10 11.42
CA LYS A 310 -12.82 3.73 11.28
C LYS A 310 -11.86 2.87 10.44
N LEU A 311 -11.97 1.55 10.55
CA LEU A 311 -11.09 0.60 9.83
C LEU A 311 -11.13 0.77 8.31
N HIS A 312 -12.32 0.93 7.74
CA HIS A 312 -12.53 1.03 6.29
C HIS A 312 -12.70 2.47 5.81
N GLU A 313 -12.02 3.42 6.48
CA GLU A 313 -12.02 4.82 6.05
C GLU A 313 -11.37 4.97 4.68
N ARG A 314 -12.05 5.71 3.80
CA ARG A 314 -11.54 6.00 2.45
C ARG A 314 -10.90 7.38 2.40
N VAL A 315 -9.90 7.53 1.53
CA VAL A 315 -9.12 8.75 1.38
C VAL A 315 -8.71 8.97 -0.07
N ALA A 316 -8.62 10.23 -0.48
CA ALA A 316 -7.94 10.61 -1.72
C ALA A 316 -6.43 10.45 -1.54
N VAL A 317 -5.72 10.04 -2.59
CA VAL A 317 -4.27 9.79 -2.53
C VAL A 317 -3.56 10.45 -3.69
N VAL A 318 -2.51 11.19 -3.37
CA VAL A 318 -1.48 11.66 -4.30
C VAL A 318 -0.14 11.32 -3.67
N LEU A 319 0.67 10.49 -4.33
CA LEU A 319 1.97 10.08 -3.80
C LEU A 319 3.01 9.87 -4.90
N GLY A 320 4.28 9.99 -4.55
CA GLY A 320 5.41 9.77 -5.45
C GLY A 320 6.49 10.83 -5.34
N SER A 321 7.03 11.27 -6.48
CA SER A 321 8.07 12.29 -6.56
C SER A 321 7.65 13.58 -5.88
N LYS A 322 8.48 14.04 -4.93
CA LYS A 322 8.15 15.08 -3.96
C LYS A 322 7.64 16.37 -4.59
N ASN A 323 8.34 16.88 -5.62
CA ASN A 323 8.00 18.15 -6.25
C ASN A 323 6.61 18.10 -6.94
N GLU A 324 6.20 16.94 -7.44
CA GLU A 324 4.88 16.76 -8.06
C GLU A 324 3.76 16.68 -7.02
N VAL A 325 4.01 16.00 -5.90
CA VAL A 325 3.06 15.89 -4.78
C VAL A 325 2.85 17.24 -4.12
N GLU A 326 3.92 18.00 -3.86
CA GLU A 326 3.86 19.35 -3.29
C GLU A 326 3.09 20.31 -4.22
N ARG A 327 3.29 20.22 -5.53
CA ARG A 327 2.54 21.02 -6.52
C ARG A 327 1.06 20.69 -6.51
N ALA A 328 0.69 19.42 -6.52
CA ALA A 328 -0.70 19.00 -6.44
C ALA A 328 -1.36 19.50 -5.14
N THR A 329 -0.64 19.43 -4.02
CA THR A 329 -1.10 19.98 -2.73
C THR A 329 -1.31 21.48 -2.80
N ALA A 330 -0.35 22.23 -3.35
CA ALA A 330 -0.46 23.69 -3.48
C ALA A 330 -1.72 24.08 -4.29
N TYR A 331 -2.02 23.38 -5.38
CA TYR A 331 -3.22 23.67 -6.17
C TYR A 331 -4.53 23.42 -5.42
N HIS A 332 -4.58 22.42 -4.54
CA HIS A 332 -5.75 22.23 -3.67
C HIS A 332 -5.90 23.35 -2.65
N LEU A 333 -4.82 23.75 -2.01
CA LEU A 333 -4.84 24.84 -1.01
C LEU A 333 -5.17 26.20 -1.66
N GLU A 334 -4.68 26.47 -2.86
CA GLU A 334 -5.04 27.67 -3.64
C GLU A 334 -6.53 27.69 -3.97
N ALA A 335 -7.10 26.54 -4.38
CA ALA A 335 -8.52 26.43 -4.69
C ALA A 335 -9.41 26.59 -3.44
N ASP A 336 -8.96 26.05 -2.30
CA ASP A 336 -9.65 26.23 -1.01
C ASP A 336 -9.68 27.69 -0.60
N ALA A 337 -8.55 28.41 -0.72
CA ALA A 337 -8.44 29.83 -0.42
C ALA A 337 -9.31 30.70 -1.34
N ALA A 338 -9.52 30.26 -2.60
CA ALA A 338 -10.37 30.93 -3.57
C ALA A 338 -11.88 30.57 -3.42
N GLY A 339 -12.27 29.73 -2.46
CA GLY A 339 -13.64 29.27 -2.27
C GLY A 339 -14.15 28.33 -3.39
N GLN A 340 -13.24 27.72 -4.13
CA GLN A 340 -13.54 26.81 -5.25
C GLN A 340 -13.48 25.32 -4.84
N ALA A 341 -13.23 25.04 -3.56
CA ALA A 341 -13.19 23.69 -3.05
C ALA A 341 -14.59 23.06 -3.08
N PRO A 342 -14.74 21.81 -3.55
CA PRO A 342 -15.96 21.07 -3.30
C PRO A 342 -16.11 20.87 -1.77
N ALA A 343 -17.34 20.94 -1.27
CA ALA A 343 -17.62 20.54 0.10
C ALA A 343 -17.23 19.06 0.25
N GLN A 344 -16.06 18.79 0.80
CA GLN A 344 -15.66 17.43 1.17
C GLN A 344 -16.33 17.10 2.48
N ALA A 345 -16.82 15.86 2.62
CA ALA A 345 -17.20 15.33 3.93
C ALA A 345 -16.00 15.45 4.87
N ALA A 346 -16.18 16.15 5.98
CA ALA A 346 -15.20 16.37 7.02
C ALA A 346 -14.85 15.06 7.72
#